data_ea468e81cec934396ff1088a6452b0d8
#
_entry.id   ea468e81cec934396ff1088a6452b0d8
#
_cell.length_a   1.000
_cell.length_b   1.000
_cell.length_c   1.000
_cell.angle_alpha   90.00
_cell.angle_beta   90.00
_cell.angle_gamma   90.00
#
_symmetry.space_group_name_H-M   'P 1'
#
loop_
_entity.id
_entity.type
_entity.pdbx_description
1 polymer ?
#
loop_
_entity_poly.entity_id
_entity_poly.type
_entity_poly.pdbx_seq_one_letter_code
_entity_poly.pdbx_strand_id
1 'polypeptide(L)'
;MVLWPIMGVAIFSRISGYTSVGPGIKDASALQESISKKLQKVMMTNNTIVLSTSSGSGLMEGAVRSFTKTRAAVFSIGAFGKRWHKMCTSNGIAADLFESELGQITTPEMLEAALSTGKYDLITITQNETSTGIHNPMARLAEVYKKYPDVIVCVDAVSSMAGDIIPVDELGIDVCITSTQKCLGLPPGMAIASVSEKAIKKAETVENRGLYFDYLELVKFVNGDDVACH
;
A
#
# COMPACT_ATOMS: atom_id res chain seq x y z
N MET A 1 12.70 21.52 9.84
CA MET A 1 12.01 20.34 9.30
C MET A 1 11.46 20.63 7.90
N VAL A 2 12.29 21.20 7.01
CA VAL A 2 11.91 21.69 5.66
C VAL A 2 12.82 21.09 4.56
N LEU A 3 13.66 20.09 4.90
CA LEU A 3 14.62 19.51 3.94
C LEU A 3 14.09 18.27 3.17
N TRP A 4 12.89 17.80 3.50
CA TRP A 4 12.35 16.54 2.96
C TRP A 4 12.02 16.57 1.45
N PRO A 5 11.36 17.60 0.90
CA PRO A 5 11.04 17.65 -0.54
C PRO A 5 12.28 17.79 -1.43
N ILE A 6 13.28 18.54 -0.95
CA ILE A 6 14.51 18.83 -1.72
C ILE A 6 15.38 17.57 -1.87
N MET A 7 15.44 16.71 -0.86
CA MET A 7 16.19 15.44 -0.95
C MET A 7 15.58 14.47 -1.95
N GLY A 8 14.26 14.37 -2.03
CA GLY A 8 13.58 13.51 -3.01
C GLY A 8 13.95 13.85 -4.45
N VAL A 9 13.92 15.13 -4.80
CA VAL A 9 14.28 15.62 -6.15
C VAL A 9 15.78 15.41 -6.45
N ALA A 10 16.67 15.65 -5.47
CA ALA A 10 18.11 15.47 -5.67
C ALA A 10 18.49 13.98 -5.86
N ILE A 11 17.80 13.07 -5.20
CA ILE A 11 18.04 11.62 -5.33
C ILE A 11 17.55 11.12 -6.69
N PHE A 12 16.38 11.57 -7.14
CA PHE A 12 15.84 11.23 -8.46
C PHE A 12 16.77 11.71 -9.59
N SER A 13 17.33 12.92 -9.48
CA SER A 13 18.27 13.46 -10.46
C SER A 13 19.61 12.70 -10.50
N ARG A 14 20.10 12.16 -9.37
CA ARG A 14 21.35 11.38 -9.35
C ARG A 14 21.17 9.95 -9.89
N ILE A 15 20.02 9.33 -9.65
CA ILE A 15 19.72 7.96 -10.14
C ILE A 15 19.48 7.99 -11.66
N SER A 16 18.89 9.06 -12.20
CA SER A 16 18.57 9.17 -13.62
C SER A 16 19.67 9.77 -14.48
N GLY A 17 20.69 10.40 -13.89
CA GLY A 17 21.69 11.18 -14.64
C GLY A 17 21.12 12.44 -15.32
N TYR A 18 19.87 12.78 -15.08
CA TYR A 18 19.18 13.94 -15.64
C TYR A 18 18.96 15.00 -14.56
N THR A 19 19.45 16.19 -14.79
CA THR A 19 19.33 17.33 -13.87
C THR A 19 18.03 18.11 -13.98
N SER A 20 17.15 17.76 -14.93
CA SER A 20 15.87 18.45 -15.15
C SER A 20 14.92 17.64 -16.03
N VAL A 21 14.41 16.53 -15.51
CA VAL A 21 13.33 15.80 -16.20
C VAL A 21 12.02 16.22 -15.56
N GLY A 22 11.25 17.05 -16.25
CA GLY A 22 9.86 17.34 -15.87
C GLY A 22 8.96 16.12 -16.10
N PRO A 23 7.85 15.98 -15.37
CA PRO A 23 6.85 14.96 -15.67
C PRO A 23 6.34 15.15 -17.11
N GLY A 24 6.12 14.04 -17.81
CA GLY A 24 5.65 14.05 -19.20
C GLY A 24 6.74 14.01 -20.28
N ILE A 25 8.03 13.96 -19.93
CA ILE A 25 9.09 13.71 -20.93
C ILE A 25 9.13 12.20 -21.22
N LYS A 26 9.22 11.82 -22.50
CA LYS A 26 9.26 10.42 -22.96
C LYS A 26 10.27 9.56 -22.21
N ASP A 27 11.45 10.10 -21.90
CA ASP A 27 12.50 9.40 -21.16
C ASP A 27 12.10 9.12 -19.72
N ALA A 28 11.39 10.04 -19.05
CA ALA A 28 10.89 9.84 -17.70
C ALA A 28 9.81 8.75 -17.65
N SER A 29 8.89 8.77 -18.62
CA SER A 29 7.85 7.75 -18.75
C SER A 29 8.45 6.36 -19.02
N ALA A 30 9.44 6.27 -19.90
CA ALA A 30 10.15 5.03 -20.19
C ALA A 30 10.92 4.51 -18.96
N LEU A 31 11.52 5.39 -18.17
CA LEU A 31 12.18 5.04 -16.91
C LEU A 31 11.16 4.51 -15.88
N GLN A 32 10.05 5.20 -15.70
CA GLN A 32 8.97 4.79 -14.81
C GLN A 32 8.42 3.41 -15.20
N GLU A 33 8.14 3.18 -16.48
CA GLU A 33 7.70 1.87 -16.99
C GLU A 33 8.72 0.77 -16.70
N SER A 34 10.01 1.05 -16.94
CA SER A 34 11.10 0.10 -16.64
C SER A 34 11.17 -0.25 -15.15
N ILE A 35 11.02 0.75 -14.26
CA ILE A 35 11.00 0.56 -12.81
C ILE A 35 9.77 -0.26 -12.40
N SER A 36 8.59 0.07 -12.92
CA SER A 36 7.34 -0.64 -12.62
C SER A 36 7.44 -2.13 -12.99
N LYS A 37 7.97 -2.45 -14.18
CA LYS A 37 8.20 -3.86 -14.61
C LYS A 37 9.17 -4.62 -13.69
N LYS A 38 10.18 -3.95 -13.14
CA LYS A 38 11.11 -4.58 -12.18
C LYS A 38 10.44 -4.78 -10.83
N LEU A 39 9.66 -3.81 -10.36
CA LEU A 39 8.91 -3.91 -9.11
C LEU A 39 7.83 -4.99 -9.19
N GLN A 40 7.14 -5.13 -10.31
CA GLN A 40 6.22 -6.25 -10.54
C GLN A 40 6.90 -7.61 -10.34
N LYS A 41 8.13 -7.77 -10.81
CA LYS A 41 8.91 -9.00 -10.56
C LYS A 41 9.27 -9.20 -9.09
N VAL A 42 9.69 -8.12 -8.39
CA VAL A 42 10.03 -8.17 -6.96
C VAL A 42 8.80 -8.52 -6.12
N MET A 43 7.64 -7.94 -6.45
CA MET A 43 6.38 -8.13 -5.75
C MET A 43 5.61 -9.36 -6.25
N MET A 44 6.11 -10.06 -7.28
CA MET A 44 5.48 -11.22 -7.91
C MET A 44 4.00 -10.94 -8.26
N THR A 45 3.80 -9.87 -9.04
CA THR A 45 2.46 -9.35 -9.38
C THR A 45 2.39 -8.83 -10.81
N ASN A 46 1.19 -8.90 -11.39
CA ASN A 46 0.82 -8.20 -12.62
C ASN A 46 0.05 -6.90 -12.37
N ASN A 47 -0.19 -6.56 -11.13
CA ASN A 47 -0.92 -5.37 -10.70
C ASN A 47 -0.20 -4.08 -11.15
N THR A 48 -0.97 -3.00 -11.24
CA THR A 48 -0.43 -1.66 -11.47
C THR A 48 0.51 -1.25 -10.33
N ILE A 49 1.69 -0.74 -10.67
CA ILE A 49 2.65 -0.21 -9.69
C ILE A 49 2.49 1.30 -9.62
N VAL A 50 2.14 1.78 -8.45
CA VAL A 50 2.08 3.21 -8.11
C VAL A 50 3.38 3.61 -7.42
N LEU A 51 3.98 4.70 -7.88
CA LEU A 51 5.14 5.35 -7.27
C LEU A 51 4.70 6.70 -6.70
N SER A 52 5.04 6.97 -5.44
CA SER A 52 4.67 8.23 -4.77
C SER A 52 5.89 8.83 -4.08
N THR A 53 6.11 10.13 -4.24
CA THR A 53 7.15 10.89 -3.52
C THR A 53 6.73 11.14 -2.08
N SER A 54 6.50 10.07 -1.33
CA SER A 54 6.01 10.09 0.04
C SER A 54 6.63 8.96 0.89
N SER A 55 6.17 8.84 2.11
CA SER A 55 6.42 7.64 2.94
C SER A 55 5.34 6.59 2.72
N GLY A 56 5.62 5.33 3.11
CA GLY A 56 4.59 4.28 3.12
C GLY A 56 3.33 4.70 3.86
N SER A 57 3.44 5.52 4.92
CA SER A 57 2.27 6.05 5.64
C SER A 57 1.36 6.93 4.77
N GLY A 58 1.89 7.67 3.80
CA GLY A 58 1.07 8.44 2.86
C GLY A 58 0.20 7.52 2.00
N LEU A 59 0.79 6.47 1.42
CA LEU A 59 0.03 5.49 0.64
C LEU A 59 -0.94 4.66 1.51
N MET A 60 -0.59 4.37 2.78
CA MET A 60 -1.52 3.74 3.72
C MET A 60 -2.76 4.62 3.96
N GLU A 61 -2.56 5.92 4.18
CA GLU A 61 -3.68 6.87 4.37
C GLU A 61 -4.52 6.98 3.09
N GLY A 62 -3.89 7.08 1.94
CA GLY A 62 -4.57 7.04 0.65
C GLY A 62 -5.39 5.76 0.46
N ALA A 63 -4.84 4.60 0.87
CA ALA A 63 -5.51 3.31 0.74
C ALA A 63 -6.80 3.23 1.57
N VAL A 64 -6.76 3.60 2.86
CA VAL A 64 -7.98 3.58 3.69
C VAL A 64 -9.05 4.54 3.15
N ARG A 65 -8.65 5.67 2.60
CA ARG A 65 -9.57 6.65 1.99
C ARG A 65 -10.13 6.16 0.65
N SER A 66 -9.30 5.55 -0.19
CA SER A 66 -9.70 5.15 -1.54
C SER A 66 -10.52 3.87 -1.56
N PHE A 67 -10.34 2.98 -0.58
CA PHE A 67 -10.90 1.63 -0.68
C PHE A 67 -11.93 1.30 0.40
N THR A 68 -12.18 2.18 1.38
CA THR A 68 -13.22 1.98 2.39
C THR A 68 -14.49 2.76 2.03
N LYS A 69 -15.55 2.06 1.70
CA LYS A 69 -16.88 2.65 1.48
C LYS A 69 -17.76 2.54 2.72
N THR A 70 -17.68 1.41 3.41
CA THR A 70 -18.55 1.08 4.54
C THR A 70 -17.79 1.07 5.85
N ARG A 71 -16.86 0.16 6.04
CA ARG A 71 -16.10 -0.03 7.28
C ARG A 71 -14.85 -0.86 7.05
N ALA A 72 -13.77 -0.46 7.67
CA ALA A 72 -12.52 -1.22 7.66
C ALA A 72 -12.40 -2.14 8.88
N ALA A 73 -11.86 -3.34 8.68
CA ALA A 73 -11.35 -4.18 9.75
C ALA A 73 -9.81 -4.07 9.79
N VAL A 74 -9.28 -3.58 10.89
CA VAL A 74 -7.84 -3.35 11.06
C VAL A 74 -7.27 -4.42 11.98
N PHE A 75 -6.40 -5.28 11.44
CA PHE A 75 -5.72 -6.33 12.21
C PHE A 75 -4.34 -5.83 12.65
N SER A 76 -4.15 -5.72 13.96
CA SER A 76 -2.98 -5.12 14.56
C SER A 76 -2.22 -6.10 15.43
N ILE A 77 -0.92 -6.20 15.19
CA ILE A 77 0.05 -6.95 16.01
C ILE A 77 1.12 -6.01 16.58
N GLY A 78 0.87 -4.69 16.55
CA GLY A 78 1.75 -3.67 17.12
C GLY A 78 1.46 -2.25 16.66
N ALA A 79 2.46 -1.39 16.73
CA ALA A 79 2.31 0.05 16.50
C ALA A 79 1.92 0.43 15.06
N PHE A 80 2.42 -0.31 14.06
CA PHE A 80 2.09 -0.01 12.65
C PHE A 80 0.70 -0.52 12.29
N GLY A 81 0.24 -1.64 12.86
CA GLY A 81 -1.14 -2.04 12.78
C GLY A 81 -2.10 -1.01 13.39
N LYS A 82 -1.81 -0.49 14.59
CA LYS A 82 -2.59 0.61 15.21
C LYS A 82 -2.59 1.89 14.38
N ARG A 83 -1.53 2.13 13.61
CA ARG A 83 -1.44 3.29 12.71
C ARG A 83 -2.53 3.27 11.62
N TRP A 84 -2.82 2.11 11.05
CA TRP A 84 -3.92 1.94 10.11
C TRP A 84 -5.26 2.37 10.72
N HIS A 85 -5.56 1.91 11.95
CA HIS A 85 -6.78 2.30 12.65
C HIS A 85 -6.84 3.80 12.91
N LYS A 86 -5.71 4.40 13.33
CA LYS A 86 -5.63 5.85 13.53
C LYS A 86 -5.86 6.61 12.23
N MET A 87 -5.35 6.13 11.10
CA MET A 87 -5.61 6.74 9.79
C MET A 87 -7.09 6.69 9.43
N CYS A 88 -7.77 5.56 9.63
CA CYS A 88 -9.21 5.47 9.43
C CYS A 88 -9.95 6.51 10.28
N THR A 89 -9.75 6.48 11.60
CA THR A 89 -10.49 7.35 12.54
C THR A 89 -10.19 8.83 12.33
N SER A 90 -8.93 9.19 12.02
CA SER A 90 -8.55 10.59 11.74
C SER A 90 -9.15 11.14 10.44
N ASN A 91 -9.52 10.26 9.51
CA ASN A 91 -10.20 10.63 8.26
C ASN A 91 -11.71 10.41 8.31
N GLY A 92 -12.29 10.15 9.50
CA GLY A 92 -13.73 9.92 9.64
C GLY A 92 -14.24 8.62 9.04
N ILE A 93 -13.34 7.66 8.77
CA ILE A 93 -13.67 6.35 8.21
C ILE A 93 -14.01 5.39 9.36
N ALA A 94 -15.18 4.75 9.26
CA ALA A 94 -15.58 3.75 10.22
C ALA A 94 -14.62 2.54 10.20
N ALA A 95 -14.06 2.18 11.34
CA ALA A 95 -13.12 1.09 11.45
C ALA A 95 -13.20 0.40 12.81
N ASP A 96 -13.01 -0.92 12.82
CA ASP A 96 -12.88 -1.72 14.04
C ASP A 96 -11.44 -2.24 14.13
N LEU A 97 -10.87 -2.17 15.34
CA LEU A 97 -9.52 -2.64 15.64
C LEU A 97 -9.57 -4.05 16.25
N PHE A 98 -8.93 -4.98 15.57
CA PHE A 98 -8.69 -6.35 16.05
C PHE A 98 -7.23 -6.45 16.46
N GLU A 99 -6.99 -6.40 17.77
CA GLU A 99 -5.64 -6.38 18.33
C GLU A 99 -5.26 -7.73 18.88
N SER A 100 -4.16 -8.29 18.42
CA SER A 100 -3.57 -9.48 19.02
C SER A 100 -2.77 -9.11 20.27
N GLU A 101 -2.63 -10.03 21.21
CA GLU A 101 -1.74 -9.85 22.35
C GLU A 101 -0.30 -9.60 21.87
N LEU A 102 0.49 -8.87 22.68
CA LEU A 102 1.88 -8.57 22.33
C LEU A 102 2.67 -9.88 22.11
N GLY A 103 3.38 -9.92 20.99
CA GLY A 103 4.14 -11.11 20.60
C GLY A 103 3.31 -12.18 19.90
N GLN A 104 2.02 -11.96 19.66
CA GLN A 104 1.15 -12.89 18.93
C GLN A 104 0.86 -12.38 17.51
N ILE A 105 0.59 -13.33 16.61
CA ILE A 105 0.19 -13.07 15.23
C ILE A 105 -1.31 -12.75 15.13
N THR A 106 -1.73 -12.19 14.01
CA THR A 106 -3.13 -12.25 13.57
C THR A 106 -3.48 -13.70 13.22
N THR A 107 -4.52 -14.27 13.84
CA THR A 107 -4.89 -15.66 13.57
C THR A 107 -5.94 -15.77 12.47
N PRO A 108 -5.98 -16.88 11.72
CA PRO A 108 -7.05 -17.16 10.75
C PRO A 108 -8.45 -17.10 11.38
N GLU A 109 -8.59 -17.56 12.62
CA GLU A 109 -9.85 -17.56 13.35
C GLU A 109 -10.35 -16.14 13.66
N MET A 110 -9.43 -15.25 14.06
CA MET A 110 -9.74 -13.83 14.28
C MET A 110 -10.22 -13.17 12.98
N LEU A 111 -9.55 -13.47 11.87
CA LEU A 111 -9.88 -12.94 10.56
C LEU A 111 -11.24 -13.48 10.08
N GLU A 112 -11.49 -14.78 10.19
CA GLU A 112 -12.75 -15.43 9.85
C GLU A 112 -13.92 -14.88 10.68
N ALA A 113 -13.73 -14.73 11.99
CA ALA A 113 -14.76 -14.19 12.90
C ALA A 113 -15.16 -12.75 12.52
N ALA A 114 -14.21 -11.92 12.09
CA ALA A 114 -14.50 -10.58 11.62
C ALA A 114 -15.23 -10.59 10.26
N LEU A 115 -14.69 -11.30 9.28
CA LEU A 115 -15.17 -11.27 7.90
C LEU A 115 -16.53 -11.94 7.73
N SER A 116 -16.82 -13.00 8.46
CA SER A 116 -18.12 -13.69 8.43
C SER A 116 -19.31 -12.81 8.84
N THR A 117 -19.05 -11.67 9.51
CA THR A 117 -20.09 -10.69 9.87
C THR A 117 -20.66 -9.93 8.66
N GLY A 118 -19.95 -9.91 7.52
CA GLY A 118 -20.31 -9.14 6.33
C GLY A 118 -20.27 -7.62 6.49
N LYS A 119 -19.67 -7.10 7.58
CA LYS A 119 -19.65 -5.66 7.91
C LYS A 119 -18.56 -4.88 7.19
N TYR A 120 -17.50 -5.55 6.75
CA TYR A 120 -16.26 -4.92 6.30
C TYR A 120 -16.09 -5.03 4.79
N ASP A 121 -15.67 -3.97 4.18
CA ASP A 121 -15.32 -3.90 2.75
C ASP A 121 -13.83 -3.63 2.51
N LEU A 122 -13.08 -3.40 3.59
CA LEU A 122 -11.61 -3.33 3.61
C LEU A 122 -11.06 -4.09 4.80
N ILE A 123 -9.97 -4.82 4.61
CA ILE A 123 -9.10 -5.29 5.69
C ILE A 123 -7.70 -4.72 5.54
N THR A 124 -7.04 -4.44 6.66
CA THR A 124 -5.63 -4.05 6.68
C THR A 124 -4.83 -4.99 7.55
N ILE A 125 -3.68 -5.45 7.04
CA ILE A 125 -2.77 -6.37 7.74
C ILE A 125 -1.36 -5.81 7.61
N THR A 126 -0.63 -5.72 8.72
CA THR A 126 0.82 -5.47 8.70
C THR A 126 1.53 -6.81 8.67
N GLN A 127 2.24 -7.11 7.57
CA GLN A 127 2.92 -8.39 7.43
C GLN A 127 4.07 -8.55 8.42
N ASN A 128 4.97 -7.58 8.48
CA ASN A 128 6.07 -7.56 9.45
C ASN A 128 5.96 -6.32 10.34
N GLU A 129 5.66 -6.53 11.60
CA GLU A 129 5.50 -5.47 12.59
C GLU A 129 6.84 -5.13 13.24
N THR A 130 7.43 -4.03 12.81
CA THR A 130 8.76 -3.61 13.27
C THR A 130 8.83 -3.35 14.77
N SER A 131 7.72 -2.91 15.37
CA SER A 131 7.69 -2.54 16.81
C SER A 131 7.71 -3.74 17.74
N THR A 132 7.28 -4.91 17.27
CA THR A 132 7.21 -6.16 18.06
C THR A 132 8.12 -7.27 17.54
N GLY A 133 8.61 -7.13 16.30
CA GLY A 133 9.37 -8.18 15.61
C GLY A 133 8.51 -9.36 15.15
N ILE A 134 7.18 -9.22 15.16
CA ILE A 134 6.26 -10.29 14.78
C ILE A 134 5.96 -10.23 13.28
N HIS A 135 5.94 -11.40 12.68
CA HIS A 135 5.65 -11.60 11.26
C HIS A 135 4.35 -12.39 11.09
N ASN A 136 3.37 -11.81 10.39
CA ASN A 136 2.10 -12.47 10.10
C ASN A 136 2.23 -13.55 9.03
N PRO A 137 1.65 -14.75 9.22
CA PRO A 137 1.72 -15.85 8.26
C PRO A 137 0.75 -15.63 7.09
N MET A 138 1.12 -14.80 6.14
CA MET A 138 0.21 -14.33 5.07
C MET A 138 -0.45 -15.47 4.28
N ALA A 139 0.25 -16.56 4.03
CA ALA A 139 -0.33 -17.73 3.32
C ALA A 139 -1.54 -18.31 4.06
N ARG A 140 -1.46 -18.45 5.40
CA ARG A 140 -2.57 -18.95 6.23
C ARG A 140 -3.73 -17.95 6.29
N LEU A 141 -3.43 -16.66 6.34
CA LEU A 141 -4.46 -15.61 6.32
C LEU A 141 -5.16 -15.54 4.95
N ALA A 142 -4.42 -15.78 3.87
CA ALA A 142 -4.94 -15.80 2.52
C ALA A 142 -6.01 -16.90 2.31
N GLU A 143 -5.87 -18.05 2.95
CA GLU A 143 -6.89 -19.11 2.93
C GLU A 143 -8.24 -18.64 3.47
N VAL A 144 -8.23 -17.64 4.36
CA VAL A 144 -9.44 -17.06 4.94
C VAL A 144 -9.99 -15.94 4.06
N TYR A 145 -9.23 -14.86 3.85
CA TYR A 145 -9.79 -13.68 3.18
C TYR A 145 -10.16 -13.92 1.71
N LYS A 146 -9.57 -14.90 1.04
CA LYS A 146 -9.98 -15.30 -0.32
C LYS A 146 -11.41 -15.84 -0.42
N LYS A 147 -12.01 -16.26 0.68
CA LYS A 147 -13.42 -16.66 0.74
C LYS A 147 -14.36 -15.45 0.66
N TYR A 148 -13.83 -14.24 0.83
CA TYR A 148 -14.57 -12.97 0.87
C TYR A 148 -14.14 -12.05 -0.28
N PRO A 149 -14.51 -12.37 -1.54
CA PRO A 149 -13.99 -11.71 -2.73
C PRO A 149 -14.34 -10.23 -2.84
N ASP A 150 -15.38 -9.77 -2.15
CA ASP A 150 -15.82 -8.37 -2.17
C ASP A 150 -15.02 -7.47 -1.21
N VAL A 151 -14.20 -8.05 -0.34
CA VAL A 151 -13.38 -7.34 0.63
C VAL A 151 -12.02 -7.01 0.02
N ILE A 152 -11.63 -5.75 0.08
CA ILE A 152 -10.30 -5.31 -0.36
C ILE A 152 -9.26 -5.66 0.70
N VAL A 153 -8.17 -6.27 0.27
CA VAL A 153 -7.05 -6.69 1.13
C VAL A 153 -5.87 -5.73 0.95
N CYS A 154 -5.62 -4.90 1.98
CA CYS A 154 -4.47 -4.01 2.04
C CYS A 154 -3.40 -4.58 2.98
N VAL A 155 -2.18 -4.69 2.48
CA VAL A 155 -1.03 -5.20 3.25
C VAL A 155 0.07 -4.15 3.34
N ASP A 156 0.47 -3.84 4.57
CA ASP A 156 1.69 -3.12 4.86
C ASP A 156 2.87 -4.10 4.84
N ALA A 157 3.68 -4.02 3.80
CA ALA A 157 4.92 -4.76 3.62
C ALA A 157 6.14 -3.82 3.63
N VAL A 158 6.02 -2.65 4.26
CA VAL A 158 7.07 -1.63 4.27
C VAL A 158 8.39 -2.17 4.78
N SER A 159 8.38 -2.96 5.84
CA SER A 159 9.61 -3.50 6.44
C SER A 159 9.98 -4.92 5.99
N SER A 160 9.26 -5.49 5.03
CA SER A 160 9.47 -6.88 4.60
C SER A 160 9.62 -7.08 3.10
N MET A 161 8.97 -6.26 2.26
CA MET A 161 9.08 -6.38 0.80
C MET A 161 10.54 -6.30 0.34
N ALA A 162 10.97 -7.27 -0.45
CA ALA A 162 12.34 -7.54 -0.88
C ALA A 162 13.29 -8.10 0.20
N GLY A 163 12.87 -8.17 1.45
CA GLY A 163 13.56 -8.93 2.50
C GLY A 163 12.93 -10.30 2.76
N ASP A 164 11.69 -10.46 2.31
CA ASP A 164 10.93 -11.71 2.34
C ASP A 164 10.24 -11.92 1.00
N ILE A 165 9.83 -13.17 0.72
CA ILE A 165 9.07 -13.53 -0.48
C ILE A 165 7.58 -13.27 -0.21
N ILE A 166 7.03 -12.30 -0.93
CA ILE A 166 5.62 -11.92 -0.84
C ILE A 166 5.00 -12.01 -2.24
N PRO A 167 4.49 -13.18 -2.63
CA PRO A 167 3.87 -13.36 -3.94
C PRO A 167 2.46 -12.73 -3.93
N VAL A 168 2.39 -11.44 -4.26
CA VAL A 168 1.20 -10.59 -4.11
C VAL A 168 -0.02 -11.19 -4.83
N ASP A 169 0.15 -11.63 -6.08
CA ASP A 169 -0.95 -12.23 -6.86
C ASP A 169 -1.37 -13.58 -6.28
N GLU A 170 -0.40 -14.43 -5.94
CA GLU A 170 -0.69 -15.74 -5.36
C GLU A 170 -1.40 -15.61 -4.01
N LEU A 171 -1.01 -14.66 -3.19
CA LEU A 171 -1.66 -14.37 -1.91
C LEU A 171 -3.03 -13.69 -2.09
N GLY A 172 -3.33 -13.11 -3.25
CA GLY A 172 -4.58 -12.39 -3.49
C GLY A 172 -4.65 -11.05 -2.75
N ILE A 173 -3.52 -10.38 -2.64
CA ILE A 173 -3.41 -9.06 -2.01
C ILE A 173 -3.82 -8.01 -3.04
N ASP A 174 -4.81 -7.18 -2.71
CA ASP A 174 -5.30 -6.13 -3.60
C ASP A 174 -4.41 -4.90 -3.60
N VAL A 175 -3.88 -4.52 -2.44
CA VAL A 175 -2.96 -3.39 -2.28
C VAL A 175 -1.81 -3.80 -1.38
N CYS A 176 -0.59 -3.82 -1.91
CA CYS A 176 0.62 -4.12 -1.15
C CYS A 176 1.53 -2.89 -1.14
N ILE A 177 1.82 -2.36 0.04
CA ILE A 177 2.56 -1.10 0.21
C ILE A 177 3.95 -1.36 0.76
N THR A 178 4.95 -0.71 0.16
CA THR A 178 6.33 -0.70 0.63
C THR A 178 6.98 0.68 0.47
N SER A 179 8.25 0.82 0.83
CA SER A 179 9.01 2.05 0.67
C SER A 179 10.49 1.78 0.51
N THR A 180 11.19 2.72 -0.13
CA THR A 180 12.58 2.53 -0.60
C THR A 180 13.61 2.36 0.51
N GLN A 181 13.43 2.99 1.67
CA GLN A 181 14.42 3.04 2.78
C GLN A 181 14.45 1.80 3.68
N LYS A 182 13.68 0.77 3.36
CA LYS A 182 13.65 -0.50 4.12
C LYS A 182 14.42 -1.59 3.37
N CYS A 183 13.86 -2.77 3.19
CA CYS A 183 14.57 -3.90 2.58
C CYS A 183 14.95 -3.69 1.11
N LEU A 184 14.37 -2.70 0.42
CA LEU A 184 14.86 -2.29 -0.91
C LEU A 184 16.25 -1.64 -0.88
N GLY A 185 16.77 -1.25 0.31
CA GLY A 185 18.13 -0.75 0.49
C GLY A 185 18.43 0.58 -0.18
N LEU A 186 17.42 1.39 -0.46
CA LEU A 186 17.54 2.68 -1.15
C LEU A 186 17.33 3.85 -0.17
N PRO A 187 17.72 5.08 -0.54
CA PRO A 187 17.41 6.26 0.25
C PRO A 187 15.90 6.46 0.45
N PRO A 188 15.48 7.10 1.57
CA PRO A 188 14.09 7.44 1.79
C PRO A 188 13.61 8.49 0.79
N GLY A 189 12.30 8.51 0.54
CA GLY A 189 11.66 9.52 -0.32
C GLY A 189 10.61 8.97 -1.27
N MET A 190 10.59 7.64 -1.46
CA MET A 190 9.61 7.01 -2.33
C MET A 190 8.83 5.93 -1.58
N ALA A 191 7.51 5.97 -1.72
CA ALA A 191 6.61 4.88 -1.39
C ALA A 191 6.14 4.19 -2.67
N ILE A 192 5.84 2.90 -2.57
CA ILE A 192 5.48 2.03 -3.68
C ILE A 192 4.24 1.24 -3.28
N ALA A 193 3.27 1.14 -4.16
CA ALA A 193 2.15 0.23 -3.99
C ALA A 193 1.91 -0.59 -5.27
N SER A 194 1.62 -1.87 -5.11
CA SER A 194 0.92 -2.64 -6.14
C SER A 194 -0.59 -2.50 -5.91
N VAL A 195 -1.38 -2.32 -6.97
CA VAL A 195 -2.81 -2.05 -6.89
C VAL A 195 -3.54 -2.93 -7.89
N SER A 196 -4.43 -3.80 -7.39
CA SER A 196 -5.22 -4.71 -8.24
C SER A 196 -6.32 -3.97 -9.00
N GLU A 197 -6.76 -4.54 -10.11
CA GLU A 197 -7.92 -4.04 -10.85
C GLU A 197 -9.20 -4.02 -9.97
N LYS A 198 -9.34 -4.99 -9.08
CA LYS A 198 -10.43 -5.04 -8.09
C LYS A 198 -10.39 -3.81 -7.17
N ALA A 199 -9.21 -3.42 -6.66
CA ALA A 199 -9.06 -2.23 -5.82
C ALA A 199 -9.37 -0.95 -6.61
N ILE A 200 -8.93 -0.84 -7.87
CA ILE A 200 -9.25 0.30 -8.74
C ILE A 200 -10.76 0.44 -8.90
N LYS A 201 -11.47 -0.63 -9.26
CA LYS A 201 -12.94 -0.64 -9.38
C LYS A 201 -13.63 -0.29 -8.06
N LYS A 202 -13.08 -0.74 -6.93
CA LYS A 202 -13.61 -0.35 -5.61
C LYS A 202 -13.48 1.14 -5.36
N ALA A 203 -12.33 1.74 -5.68
CA ALA A 203 -12.10 3.17 -5.49
C ALA A 203 -13.09 4.04 -6.27
N GLU A 204 -13.54 3.62 -7.45
CA GLU A 204 -14.56 4.31 -8.23
C GLU A 204 -15.90 4.44 -7.48
N THR A 205 -16.16 3.57 -6.51
CA THR A 205 -17.40 3.58 -5.71
C THR A 205 -17.30 4.40 -4.43
N VAL A 206 -16.13 4.95 -4.11
CA VAL A 206 -15.85 5.73 -2.89
C VAL A 206 -15.76 7.22 -3.24
N GLU A 207 -16.55 8.07 -2.55
CA GLU A 207 -16.68 9.49 -2.91
C GLU A 207 -15.55 10.37 -2.35
N ASN A 208 -15.20 10.22 -1.06
CA ASN A 208 -14.29 11.13 -0.35
C ASN A 208 -12.85 10.60 -0.25
N ARG A 209 -12.20 10.35 -1.40
CA ARG A 209 -10.84 9.80 -1.46
C ARG A 209 -9.73 10.81 -1.15
N GLY A 210 -10.05 12.10 -1.14
CA GLY A 210 -9.06 13.16 -1.11
C GLY A 210 -8.52 13.49 -2.49
N LEU A 211 -7.34 14.09 -2.58
CA LEU A 211 -6.71 14.43 -3.84
C LEU A 211 -5.30 13.84 -3.95
N TYR A 212 -4.39 14.22 -3.06
CA TYR A 212 -2.95 13.94 -3.20
C TYR A 212 -2.60 12.45 -3.13
N PHE A 213 -3.31 11.67 -2.32
CA PHE A 213 -3.16 10.23 -2.19
C PHE A 213 -4.36 9.45 -2.72
N ASP A 214 -5.19 10.06 -3.58
CA ASP A 214 -6.26 9.33 -4.26
C ASP A 214 -5.66 8.30 -5.21
N TYR A 215 -5.95 7.04 -4.97
CA TYR A 215 -5.40 5.95 -5.79
C TYR A 215 -5.88 5.98 -7.24
N LEU A 216 -7.06 6.53 -7.54
CA LEU A 216 -7.47 6.72 -8.94
C LEU A 216 -6.61 7.77 -9.63
N GLU A 217 -6.29 8.88 -8.96
CA GLU A 217 -5.39 9.88 -9.52
C GLU A 217 -3.98 9.31 -9.70
N LEU A 218 -3.45 8.61 -8.69
CA LEU A 218 -2.13 7.97 -8.76
C LEU A 218 -2.02 6.95 -9.91
N VAL A 219 -3.09 6.19 -10.17
CA VAL A 219 -3.13 5.20 -11.27
C VAL A 219 -3.22 5.88 -12.64
N LYS A 220 -3.95 6.99 -12.78
CA LYS A 220 -3.99 7.78 -14.04
C LYS A 220 -2.60 8.23 -14.46
N PHE A 221 -1.77 8.70 -13.52
CA PHE A 221 -0.38 9.07 -13.80
C PHE A 221 0.45 7.92 -14.36
N VAL A 222 0.22 6.71 -13.88
CA VAL A 222 0.96 5.52 -14.37
C VAL A 222 0.56 5.20 -15.80
N ASN A 223 -0.73 5.34 -16.14
CA ASN A 223 -1.27 5.03 -17.46
C ASN A 223 -1.00 6.13 -18.50
N GLY A 224 -0.50 7.28 -18.09
CA GLY A 224 -0.21 8.40 -18.99
C GLY A 224 -1.45 9.20 -19.40
N ASP A 225 -2.56 9.02 -18.72
CA ASP A 225 -3.84 9.66 -19.03
C ASP A 225 -3.89 11.11 -18.55
N ASP A 226 -2.95 11.54 -17.70
CA ASP A 226 -2.88 12.91 -17.22
C ASP A 226 -1.43 13.39 -17.05
N VAL A 227 -1.08 14.50 -17.68
CA VAL A 227 0.28 15.11 -17.67
C VAL A 227 0.32 16.30 -16.68
N ALA A 228 -0.64 16.44 -15.81
CA ALA A 228 -0.65 17.50 -14.81
C ALA A 228 0.30 17.19 -13.66
N CYS A 229 1.31 18.02 -13.50
CA CYS A 229 2.21 18.01 -12.33
C CYS A 229 1.45 18.33 -11.04
N HIS A 230 1.56 17.50 -10.07
CA HIS A 230 1.27 17.83 -8.67
C HIS A 230 2.55 18.02 -7.88
#